data_82843a692ab83821b0408184d895a39a
#
_entry.id   82843a692ab83821b0408184d895a39a
#
_cell.length_a   1.000
_cell.length_b   1.000
_cell.length_c   1.000
_cell.angle_alpha   90.00
_cell.angle_beta   90.00
_cell.angle_gamma   90.00
#
_symmetry.space_group_name_H-M   'P 1'
#
loop_
_entity.id
_entity.type
_entity.pdbx_description
1 polymer ?
#
loop_
_entity_poly.entity_id
_entity_poly.type
_entity_poly.pdbx_seq_one_letter_code
_entity_poly.pdbx_strand_id
1 'polypeptide(L)'
;MRLPTFTDLYYSSPAQINNLDLIPEKAVTYRIEADYVKDRWNASLRTYYRAGRDIIDWVWREDMDGKWHSEQTSRLDTYGVELTGGYAAAEGFLRRATLSYGYITTDRNTEVVARSAMDFMKHKAALAVEVRFLRRMSLALTASVYDRNGSYTDY
;
A
#
# COMPACT_ATOMS: atom_id res chain seq x y z
N MET A 1 -9.60 -1.61 -14.51
CA MET A 1 -8.90 -2.17 -15.68
C MET A 1 -7.70 -1.28 -15.99
N ARG A 2 -6.51 -1.85 -16.13
CA ARG A 2 -5.27 -1.17 -16.51
C ARG A 2 -4.76 -1.82 -17.80
N LEU A 3 -4.43 -1.01 -18.79
CA LEU A 3 -3.78 -1.49 -20.01
C LEU A 3 -2.29 -1.73 -19.75
N PRO A 4 -1.65 -2.70 -20.45
CA PRO A 4 -0.21 -2.83 -20.46
C PRO A 4 0.44 -1.52 -20.88
N THR A 5 1.55 -1.15 -20.28
CA THR A 5 2.30 0.05 -20.68
C THR A 5 3.12 -0.24 -21.93
N PHE A 6 3.58 0.83 -22.59
CA PHE A 6 4.51 0.70 -23.71
C PHE A 6 5.79 -0.05 -23.31
N THR A 7 6.28 0.19 -22.08
CA THR A 7 7.45 -0.51 -21.53
C THR A 7 7.20 -2.01 -21.38
N ASP A 8 6.02 -2.40 -20.89
CA ASP A 8 5.69 -3.81 -20.70
C ASP A 8 5.61 -4.56 -22.05
N LEU A 9 5.13 -3.89 -23.10
CA LEU A 9 4.90 -4.49 -24.42
C LEU A 9 6.11 -4.45 -25.35
N TYR A 10 6.91 -3.37 -25.31
CA TYR A 10 7.89 -3.10 -26.38
C TYR A 10 9.31 -2.86 -25.89
N TYR A 11 9.52 -2.65 -24.58
CA TYR A 11 10.86 -2.37 -24.08
C TYR A 11 11.65 -3.65 -23.85
N SER A 12 12.78 -3.77 -24.54
CA SER A 12 13.76 -4.86 -24.35
C SER A 12 15.15 -4.28 -24.15
N SER A 13 15.93 -4.88 -23.25
CA SER A 13 17.31 -4.51 -22.94
C SER A 13 18.13 -5.77 -22.62
N PRO A 14 19.46 -5.68 -22.42
CA PRO A 14 20.25 -6.83 -21.99
C PRO A 14 19.78 -7.50 -20.70
N ALA A 15 19.05 -6.76 -19.83
CA ALA A 15 18.55 -7.24 -18.55
C ALA A 15 17.02 -7.41 -18.49
N GLN A 16 16.28 -7.06 -19.56
CA GLN A 16 14.82 -7.03 -19.55
C GLN A 16 14.24 -7.53 -20.88
N ILE A 17 13.20 -8.33 -20.80
CA ILE A 17 12.48 -8.88 -21.96
C ILE A 17 11.03 -8.51 -21.85
N ASN A 18 10.52 -7.84 -22.88
CA ASN A 18 9.12 -7.47 -23.03
C ASN A 18 8.23 -8.68 -23.41
N ASN A 19 6.91 -8.47 -23.34
CA ASN A 19 5.93 -9.46 -23.76
C ASN A 19 4.79 -8.77 -24.52
N LEU A 20 4.59 -9.16 -25.78
CA LEU A 20 3.57 -8.62 -26.66
C LEU A 20 2.18 -9.23 -26.43
N ASP A 21 2.10 -10.36 -25.75
CA ASP A 21 0.85 -11.13 -25.54
C ASP A 21 0.11 -10.72 -24.25
N LEU A 22 0.52 -9.63 -23.59
CA LEU A 22 -0.09 -9.14 -22.37
C LEU A 22 -1.51 -8.63 -22.63
N ILE A 23 -2.46 -9.10 -21.82
CA ILE A 23 -3.84 -8.62 -21.82
C ILE A 23 -4.06 -7.59 -20.68
N PRO A 24 -5.13 -6.78 -20.74
CA PRO A 24 -5.39 -5.78 -19.70
C PRO A 24 -5.66 -6.39 -18.34
N GLU A 25 -5.03 -5.81 -17.31
CA GLU A 25 -5.32 -6.13 -15.91
C GLU A 25 -6.76 -5.82 -15.54
N LYS A 26 -7.35 -6.64 -14.69
CA LYS A 26 -8.68 -6.44 -14.12
C LYS A 26 -8.60 -6.48 -12.59
N ALA A 27 -9.35 -5.61 -11.94
CA ALA A 27 -9.49 -5.68 -10.49
C ALA A 27 -10.89 -5.25 -10.06
N VAL A 28 -11.40 -5.92 -9.04
CA VAL A 28 -12.63 -5.53 -8.33
C VAL A 28 -12.24 -5.30 -6.88
N THR A 29 -12.68 -4.19 -6.32
CA THR A 29 -12.42 -3.84 -4.92
C THR A 29 -13.73 -3.73 -4.16
N TYR A 30 -13.86 -4.48 -3.09
CA TYR A 30 -14.92 -4.36 -2.10
C TYR A 30 -14.38 -3.58 -0.92
N ARG A 31 -15.13 -2.59 -0.43
CA ARG A 31 -14.76 -1.76 0.71
C ARG A 31 -15.93 -1.67 1.67
N ILE A 32 -15.62 -1.76 2.96
CA ILE A 32 -16.54 -1.47 4.06
C ILE A 32 -15.90 -0.37 4.88
N GLU A 33 -16.68 0.63 5.24
CA GLU A 33 -16.26 1.77 6.04
C GLU A 33 -17.27 2.02 7.15
N ALA A 34 -16.78 2.27 8.36
CA ALA A 34 -17.58 2.64 9.52
C ALA A 34 -16.93 3.85 10.20
N ASP A 35 -17.71 4.91 10.38
CA ASP A 35 -17.28 6.14 11.05
C ASP A 35 -18.08 6.32 12.33
N TYR A 36 -17.38 6.72 13.40
CA TYR A 36 -17.94 7.08 14.68
C TYR A 36 -17.49 8.48 15.08
N VAL A 37 -18.43 9.33 15.43
CA VAL A 37 -18.15 10.69 15.90
C VAL A 37 -19.00 10.94 17.15
N LYS A 38 -18.35 11.30 18.24
CA LYS A 38 -19.03 11.72 19.49
C LYS A 38 -18.19 12.76 20.23
N ASP A 39 -18.78 13.94 20.46
CA ASP A 39 -18.17 15.05 21.18
C ASP A 39 -16.80 15.44 20.61
N ARG A 40 -15.73 15.07 21.32
CA ARG A 40 -14.34 15.38 20.99
C ARG A 40 -13.62 14.22 20.31
N TRP A 41 -14.28 13.08 20.18
CA TRP A 41 -13.72 11.84 19.67
C TRP A 41 -14.27 11.50 18.29
N ASN A 42 -13.41 11.01 17.44
CA ASN A 42 -13.80 10.37 16.20
C ASN A 42 -12.99 9.09 16.02
N ALA A 43 -13.57 8.13 15.34
CA ALA A 43 -12.89 6.92 14.92
C ALA A 43 -13.42 6.51 13.55
N SER A 44 -12.57 5.96 12.71
CA SER A 44 -12.96 5.34 11.46
C SER A 44 -12.26 3.99 11.28
N LEU A 45 -13.00 3.03 10.79
CA LEU A 45 -12.51 1.71 10.38
C LEU A 45 -12.83 1.54 8.91
N ARG A 46 -11.81 1.22 8.11
CA ARG A 46 -11.94 0.86 6.70
C ARG A 46 -11.34 -0.51 6.49
N THR A 47 -12.08 -1.37 5.83
CA THR A 47 -11.57 -2.67 5.39
C THR A 47 -11.81 -2.81 3.90
N TYR A 48 -10.89 -3.45 3.20
CA TYR A 48 -11.08 -3.71 1.80
C TYR A 48 -10.47 -5.06 1.37
N TYR A 49 -11.10 -5.63 0.36
CA TYR A 49 -10.61 -6.76 -0.38
C TYR A 49 -10.56 -6.41 -1.85
N ARG A 50 -9.42 -6.58 -2.48
CA ARG A 50 -9.21 -6.37 -3.92
C ARG A 50 -8.85 -7.68 -4.57
N ALA A 51 -9.71 -8.17 -5.45
CA ALA A 51 -9.46 -9.30 -6.31
C ALA A 51 -8.82 -8.82 -7.62
N GLY A 52 -7.54 -9.08 -7.81
CA GLY A 52 -6.80 -8.77 -9.03
C GLY A 52 -6.68 -10.00 -9.93
N ARG A 53 -6.79 -9.78 -11.23
CA ARG A 53 -6.62 -10.79 -12.29
C ARG A 53 -5.76 -10.23 -13.41
N ASP A 54 -4.96 -11.09 -14.01
CA ASP A 54 -4.12 -10.75 -15.14
C ASP A 54 -3.13 -9.59 -14.79
N ILE A 55 -2.59 -9.59 -13.56
CA ILE A 55 -1.69 -8.54 -13.07
C ILE A 55 -0.35 -8.63 -13.77
N ILE A 56 0.08 -7.52 -14.35
CA ILE A 56 1.34 -7.41 -15.09
C ILE A 56 2.44 -6.98 -14.13
N ASP A 57 3.53 -7.76 -14.07
CA ASP A 57 4.72 -7.42 -13.30
C ASP A 57 6.00 -7.90 -13.99
N TRP A 58 7.13 -7.34 -13.58
CA TRP A 58 8.45 -7.77 -14.00
C TRP A 58 8.93 -8.88 -13.07
N VAL A 59 9.16 -10.06 -13.63
CA VAL A 59 9.51 -11.28 -12.93
C VAL A 59 10.95 -11.68 -13.27
N TRP A 60 11.76 -11.96 -12.25
CA TRP A 60 13.11 -12.47 -12.46
C TRP A 60 13.06 -13.97 -12.80
N ARG A 61 13.68 -14.33 -13.90
CA ARG A 61 13.78 -15.73 -14.39
C ARG A 61 15.22 -16.22 -14.37
N GLU A 62 15.64 -16.69 -13.20
CA GLU A 62 16.96 -17.32 -13.02
C GLU A 62 17.06 -18.67 -13.76
N ASP A 63 15.97 -19.40 -13.84
CA ASP A 63 15.80 -20.69 -14.50
C ASP A 63 15.87 -20.62 -16.04
N MET A 64 15.72 -19.43 -16.65
CA MET A 64 15.74 -19.23 -18.10
C MET A 64 17.04 -18.54 -18.57
N ASP A 65 17.18 -17.26 -18.29
CA ASP A 65 18.27 -16.44 -18.86
C ASP A 65 18.84 -15.40 -17.88
N GLY A 66 18.38 -15.42 -16.62
CA GLY A 66 18.79 -14.46 -15.60
C GLY A 66 18.39 -13.02 -15.93
N LYS A 67 17.20 -12.83 -16.50
CA LYS A 67 16.65 -11.51 -16.86
C LYS A 67 15.27 -11.28 -16.26
N TRP A 68 14.86 -10.02 -16.28
CA TRP A 68 13.50 -9.62 -15.94
C TRP A 68 12.58 -9.79 -17.14
N HIS A 69 11.51 -10.53 -16.96
CA HIS A 69 10.48 -10.75 -17.98
C HIS A 69 9.19 -10.00 -17.58
N SER A 70 8.58 -9.32 -18.54
CA SER A 70 7.25 -8.79 -18.36
C SER A 70 6.23 -9.92 -18.46
N GLU A 71 5.64 -10.30 -17.33
CA GLU A 71 4.73 -11.45 -17.25
C GLU A 71 3.39 -11.07 -16.61
N GLN A 72 2.40 -11.91 -16.86
CA GLN A 72 1.09 -11.81 -16.26
C GLN A 72 0.92 -12.82 -15.14
N THR A 73 0.62 -12.33 -13.94
CA THR A 73 0.22 -13.16 -12.82
C THR A 73 -1.30 -13.35 -12.85
N SER A 74 -1.75 -14.60 -12.86
CA SER A 74 -3.17 -14.91 -13.00
C SER A 74 -4.04 -14.37 -11.85
N ARG A 75 -3.48 -14.23 -10.64
CA ARG A 75 -4.23 -13.79 -9.45
C ARG A 75 -3.34 -13.05 -8.45
N LEU A 76 -3.84 -11.90 -7.99
CA LEU A 76 -3.29 -11.15 -6.86
C LEU A 76 -4.44 -10.63 -6.01
N ASP A 77 -4.65 -11.23 -4.86
CA ASP A 77 -5.66 -10.80 -3.91
C ASP A 77 -5.00 -9.95 -2.82
N THR A 78 -5.58 -8.79 -2.53
CA THR A 78 -5.07 -7.85 -1.53
C THR A 78 -6.12 -7.61 -0.46
N TYR A 79 -5.71 -7.70 0.79
CA TYR A 79 -6.54 -7.41 1.96
C TYR A 79 -5.93 -6.22 2.69
N GLY A 80 -6.77 -5.28 3.10
CA GLY A 80 -6.32 -4.14 3.86
C GLY A 80 -7.29 -3.76 4.97
N VAL A 81 -6.72 -3.25 6.07
CA VAL A 81 -7.44 -2.69 7.20
C VAL A 81 -6.79 -1.36 7.56
N GLU A 82 -7.60 -0.33 7.71
CA GLU A 82 -7.18 0.99 8.16
C GLU A 82 -8.04 1.41 9.36
N LEU A 83 -7.39 1.79 10.45
CA LEU A 83 -8.02 2.30 11.66
C LEU A 83 -7.48 3.69 11.95
N THR A 84 -8.37 4.64 12.21
CA THR A 84 -8.00 5.98 12.65
C THR A 84 -8.81 6.35 13.88
N GLY A 85 -8.14 6.86 14.90
CA GLY A 85 -8.77 7.44 16.10
C GLY A 85 -8.31 8.87 16.26
N GLY A 86 -9.23 9.77 16.55
CA GLY A 86 -8.95 11.18 16.71
C GLY A 86 -9.60 11.78 17.96
N TYR A 87 -8.92 12.75 18.53
CA TYR A 87 -9.40 13.63 19.59
C TYR A 87 -9.18 15.08 19.18
N ALA A 88 -10.17 15.93 19.39
CA ALA A 88 -10.05 17.37 19.14
C ALA A 88 -10.77 18.17 20.24
N ALA A 89 -10.09 19.16 20.80
CA ALA A 89 -10.64 20.04 21.83
C ALA A 89 -10.45 21.52 21.47
N ALA A 90 -11.48 22.31 21.69
CA ALA A 90 -11.43 23.76 21.47
C ALA A 90 -10.54 24.47 22.52
N GLU A 91 -10.44 23.91 23.71
CA GLU A 91 -9.72 24.47 24.86
C GLU A 91 -8.81 23.43 25.51
N GLY A 92 -7.83 23.89 26.29
CA GLY A 92 -6.89 23.05 27.01
C GLY A 92 -5.51 22.95 26.34
N PHE A 93 -4.64 22.20 26.98
CA PHE A 93 -3.27 21.96 26.53
C PHE A 93 -3.23 21.09 25.27
N LEU A 94 -3.94 19.96 25.25
CA LEU A 94 -4.06 19.08 24.11
C LEU A 94 -5.15 19.57 23.18
N ARG A 95 -4.78 19.99 21.98
CA ARG A 95 -5.70 20.52 20.97
C ARG A 95 -6.22 19.43 20.04
N ARG A 96 -5.32 18.59 19.60
CA ARG A 96 -5.63 17.49 18.68
C ARG A 96 -4.69 16.33 18.91
N ALA A 97 -5.19 15.14 18.84
CA ALA A 97 -4.38 13.93 18.72
C ALA A 97 -5.04 13.02 17.68
N THR A 98 -4.25 12.44 16.81
CA THR A 98 -4.73 11.49 15.80
C THR A 98 -3.77 10.31 15.77
N LEU A 99 -4.30 9.13 15.97
CA LEU A 99 -3.59 7.85 15.80
C LEU A 99 -4.18 7.16 14.57
N SER A 100 -3.33 6.73 13.67
CA SER A 100 -3.72 5.93 12.51
C SER A 100 -2.88 4.66 12.44
N TYR A 101 -3.52 3.57 12.02
CA TYR A 101 -2.87 2.30 11.77
C TYR A 101 -3.41 1.69 10.48
N GLY A 102 -2.53 1.20 9.64
CA GLY A 102 -2.85 0.48 8.41
C GLY A 102 -2.13 -0.85 8.35
N TYR A 103 -2.82 -1.86 7.89
CA TYR A 103 -2.30 -3.17 7.59
C TYR A 103 -2.71 -3.59 6.18
N ILE A 104 -1.77 -4.10 5.40
CA ILE A 104 -2.00 -4.63 4.06
C ILE A 104 -1.31 -5.99 3.95
N THR A 105 -1.99 -6.94 3.35
CA THR A 105 -1.39 -8.22 2.97
C THR A 105 -1.89 -8.64 1.59
N THR A 106 -1.06 -9.39 0.88
CA THR A 106 -1.38 -9.90 -0.45
C THR A 106 -1.24 -11.42 -0.47
N ASP A 107 -2.14 -12.06 -1.17
CA ASP A 107 -2.07 -13.48 -1.52
C ASP A 107 -1.99 -13.63 -3.03
N ARG A 108 -1.04 -14.44 -3.50
CA ARG A 108 -0.81 -14.69 -4.91
C ARG A 108 -0.51 -16.16 -5.18
N ASN A 109 -0.82 -16.57 -6.38
CA ASN A 109 -0.72 -17.98 -6.79
C ASN A 109 0.65 -18.33 -7.44
N THR A 110 1.71 -17.53 -7.24
CA THR A 110 3.01 -17.74 -7.89
C THR A 110 4.17 -17.51 -6.92
N GLU A 111 5.11 -18.45 -6.86
CA GLU A 111 6.32 -18.38 -6.02
C GLU A 111 7.48 -17.57 -6.64
N VAL A 112 7.22 -16.82 -7.72
CA VAL A 112 8.26 -16.12 -8.46
C VAL A 112 8.53 -14.74 -7.90
N VAL A 113 9.79 -14.31 -7.89
CA VAL A 113 10.22 -12.97 -7.45
C VAL A 113 9.69 -11.93 -8.43
N ALA A 114 8.72 -11.14 -8.00
CA ALA A 114 8.11 -10.07 -8.77
C ALA A 114 8.56 -8.72 -8.22
N ARG A 115 8.89 -7.77 -9.12
CA ARG A 115 9.49 -6.49 -8.76
C ARG A 115 8.57 -5.56 -7.98
N SER A 116 7.31 -5.48 -8.35
CA SER A 116 6.38 -4.47 -7.81
C SER A 116 5.36 -5.04 -6.81
N ALA A 117 4.94 -6.28 -6.99
CA ALA A 117 3.89 -6.89 -6.16
C ALA A 117 4.34 -7.22 -4.73
N MET A 118 5.64 -7.17 -4.44
CA MET A 118 6.22 -7.58 -3.15
C MET A 118 6.65 -6.41 -2.27
N ASP A 119 6.89 -5.22 -2.82
CA ASP A 119 7.36 -4.06 -2.06
C ASP A 119 6.19 -3.18 -1.64
N PHE A 120 5.46 -3.59 -0.62
CA PHE A 120 4.42 -2.76 -0.01
C PHE A 120 4.62 -2.62 1.50
N MET A 121 4.12 -1.51 2.05
CA MET A 121 4.12 -1.30 3.50
C MET A 121 3.08 -2.21 4.16
N LYS A 122 3.55 -3.29 4.78
CA LYS A 122 2.71 -4.26 5.46
C LYS A 122 2.03 -3.66 6.69
N HIS A 123 2.79 -2.93 7.48
CA HIS A 123 2.30 -2.21 8.65
C HIS A 123 2.71 -0.75 8.57
N LYS A 124 1.79 0.14 8.90
CA LYS A 124 2.05 1.57 9.04
C LYS A 124 1.28 2.09 10.24
N ALA A 125 1.98 2.70 11.20
CA ALA A 125 1.37 3.44 12.30
C ALA A 125 1.85 4.89 12.28
N ALA A 126 0.95 5.83 12.56
CA ALA A 126 1.31 7.23 12.68
C ALA A 126 0.54 7.89 13.84
N LEU A 127 1.23 8.72 14.60
CA LEU A 127 0.67 9.54 15.67
C LEU A 127 0.97 11.00 15.35
N ALA A 128 -0.08 11.83 15.31
CA ALA A 128 0.03 13.27 15.22
C ALA A 128 -0.58 13.91 16.47
N VAL A 129 0.13 14.83 17.09
CA VAL A 129 -0.31 15.53 18.31
C VAL A 129 -0.06 17.02 18.14
N GLU A 130 -1.08 17.82 18.46
CA GLU A 130 -1.01 19.27 18.54
C GLU A 130 -1.29 19.72 19.96
N VAL A 131 -0.33 20.42 20.56
CA VAL A 131 -0.44 20.98 21.91
C VAL A 131 -0.34 22.49 21.87
N ARG A 132 -1.12 23.17 22.72
CA ARG A 132 -1.01 24.60 22.99
C ARG A 132 -0.28 24.79 24.30
N PHE A 133 0.89 25.41 24.28
CA PHE A 133 1.67 25.65 25.49
C PHE A 133 1.68 27.11 25.95
N LEU A 134 1.28 28.05 25.07
CA LEU A 134 1.05 29.44 25.39
C LEU A 134 -0.24 29.94 24.70
N ARG A 135 -0.79 31.07 25.14
CA ARG A 135 -2.05 31.61 24.57
C ARG A 135 -2.05 31.79 23.05
N ARG A 136 -0.85 31.97 22.45
CA ARG A 136 -0.67 32.24 21.01
C ARG A 136 0.28 31.27 20.32
N MET A 137 0.72 30.22 21.00
CA MET A 137 1.69 29.27 20.45
C MET A 137 1.18 27.85 20.57
N SER A 138 1.29 27.10 19.48
CA SER A 138 1.05 25.68 19.44
C SER A 138 2.25 24.94 18.84
N LEU A 139 2.42 23.69 19.23
CA LEU A 139 3.43 22.78 18.72
C LEU A 139 2.70 21.57 18.13
N ALA A 140 3.02 21.24 16.88
CA ALA A 140 2.56 20.04 16.23
C ALA A 140 3.74 19.06 16.09
N LEU A 141 3.53 17.83 16.51
CA LEU A 141 4.46 16.71 16.41
C LEU A 141 3.82 15.58 15.65
N THR A 142 4.55 14.97 14.73
CA THR A 142 4.13 13.77 14.02
C THR A 142 5.24 12.73 14.07
N ALA A 143 4.86 11.51 14.44
CA ALA A 143 5.73 10.34 14.39
C ALA A 143 5.08 9.25 13.56
N SER A 144 5.85 8.55 12.74
CA SER A 144 5.37 7.41 11.97
C SER A 144 6.39 6.28 11.99
N VAL A 145 5.86 5.06 12.06
CA VAL A 145 6.60 3.80 11.97
C VAL A 145 5.95 2.96 10.90
N TYR A 146 6.75 2.33 10.07
CA TYR A 146 6.28 1.42 9.03
C TYR A 146 7.20 0.22 8.90
N ASP A 147 6.59 -0.90 8.57
CA ASP A 147 7.26 -2.14 8.23
C ASP A 147 6.89 -2.52 6.80
N ARG A 148 7.87 -2.92 6.01
CA ARG A 148 7.68 -3.35 4.62
C ARG A 148 7.71 -4.85 4.49
N ASN A 149 6.94 -5.37 3.56
CA ASN A 149 7.02 -6.75 3.16
C ASN A 149 8.10 -6.86 2.06
N GLY A 150 9.23 -7.42 2.39
CA GLY A 150 10.32 -7.64 1.44
C GLY A 150 11.67 -7.69 2.18
N SER A 151 12.52 -8.63 1.82
CA SER A 151 13.94 -8.58 2.18
C SER A 151 14.64 -7.74 1.12
N TYR A 152 15.25 -6.63 1.51
CA TYR A 152 16.21 -5.94 0.66
C TYR A 152 17.42 -6.85 0.50
N THR A 153 17.55 -7.48 -0.65
CA THR A 153 18.85 -7.93 -1.14
C THR A 153 19.44 -6.72 -1.86
N ASP A 154 20.48 -6.13 -1.28
CA ASP A 154 21.35 -5.18 -1.98
C ASP A 154 21.93 -5.91 -3.20
N TYR A 155 21.58 -5.42 -4.39
CA TYR A 155 22.20 -5.83 -5.65
C TYR A 155 23.25 -4.80 -6.03
#